data_a0bde9b0947388b963e23b5b54927cf4
#
_entry.id   a0bde9b0947388b963e23b5b54927cf4
#
_cell.length_a   1.000
_cell.length_b   1.000
_cell.length_c   1.000
_cell.angle_alpha   90.00
_cell.angle_beta   90.00
_cell.angle_gamma   90.00
#
_symmetry.space_group_name_H-M   'P 1'
#
loop_
_entity.id
_entity.type
_entity.pdbx_description
1 polymer ?
#
loop_
_entity_poly.entity_id
_entity_poly.type
_entity_poly.pdbx_seq_one_letter_code
_entity_poly.pdbx_strand_id
1 'polypeptide(L)'
;FVGSRGLGDVYKRQLAQKQKSVMVWLNDPAHNPTGLTMTCEGRRAALDIMMASASKHPGVGHTLLLDTAYSLYANEPHGWGQTIVDAMEDGTPWPENFLITYALSLSKSHTAYGLRTGALIGIHPDQAVTERLKDTFGTTGRQTWSAAPRILQYTAAQLHSQAESAEEWSHERDRLQSLLTERRDIFVEACKQHGVPINPTHDGFFAWLEHDNPESITEACAEHHVYLVPLRGGIRIGLCAMPTDAVERVAKTLATVLN
;
A
#
# COMPACT_ATOMS: atom_id res chain seq x y z
N PHE A 1 10.20 -1.11 7.12
CA PHE A 1 10.03 -0.64 8.52
C PHE A 1 9.41 -1.70 9.44
N VAL A 2 9.83 -2.92 9.34
CA VAL A 2 9.33 -4.04 10.17
C VAL A 2 10.31 -4.40 11.29
N GLY A 3 11.19 -3.50 11.69
CA GLY A 3 12.27 -3.85 12.62
C GLY A 3 12.30 -3.19 13.98
N SER A 4 11.41 -2.25 14.31
CA SER A 4 11.51 -1.58 15.62
C SER A 4 10.15 -1.28 16.23
N ARG A 5 9.59 -2.24 16.96
CA ARG A 5 8.38 -2.05 17.79
C ARG A 5 8.48 -0.89 18.79
N GLY A 6 9.63 -0.25 18.96
CA GLY A 6 9.85 0.87 19.88
C GLY A 6 10.01 2.25 19.22
N LEU A 7 10.63 2.35 18.05
CA LEU A 7 10.97 3.64 17.44
C LEU A 7 9.74 4.38 16.88
N GLY A 8 8.79 3.68 16.28
CA GLY A 8 7.55 4.27 15.77
C GLY A 8 6.71 4.93 16.87
N ASP A 9 6.62 4.30 18.03
CA ASP A 9 5.85 4.81 19.17
C ASP A 9 6.53 6.01 19.85
N VAL A 10 7.85 5.98 19.98
CA VAL A 10 8.62 7.10 20.51
C VAL A 10 8.49 8.32 19.60
N TYR A 11 8.59 8.13 18.29
CA TYR A 11 8.44 9.23 17.31
C TYR A 11 7.03 9.84 17.33
N LYS A 12 5.98 9.02 17.37
CA LYS A 12 4.58 9.50 17.47
C LYS A 12 4.35 10.31 18.75
N ARG A 13 4.85 9.82 19.89
CA ARG A 13 4.73 10.53 21.18
C ARG A 13 5.44 11.88 21.15
N GLN A 14 6.62 11.96 20.53
CA GLN A 14 7.36 13.20 20.37
C GLN A 14 6.65 14.18 19.42
N LEU A 15 6.05 13.69 18.33
CA LEU A 15 5.31 14.52 17.39
C LEU A 15 4.04 15.08 18.03
N ALA A 16 3.25 14.26 18.73
CA ALA A 16 2.04 14.70 19.41
C ALA A 16 2.31 15.76 20.50
N GLN A 17 3.51 15.79 21.10
CA GLN A 17 3.90 16.83 22.05
C GLN A 17 4.33 18.15 21.38
N LYS A 18 4.74 18.12 20.13
CA LYS A 18 5.35 19.25 19.42
C LYS A 18 4.45 19.88 18.36
N GLN A 19 3.43 19.18 17.90
CA GLN A 19 2.61 19.58 16.75
C GLN A 19 1.12 19.53 17.10
N LYS A 20 0.32 20.33 16.36
CA LYS A 20 -1.15 20.33 16.48
C LYS A 20 -1.81 19.16 15.74
N SER A 21 -1.07 18.43 14.92
CA SER A 21 -1.57 17.27 14.19
C SER A 21 -0.46 16.24 13.97
N VAL A 22 -0.85 14.98 13.96
CA VAL A 22 0.01 13.83 13.63
C VAL A 22 -0.70 13.01 12.56
N MET A 23 -0.01 12.75 11.46
CA MET A 23 -0.47 11.82 10.43
C MET A 23 0.51 10.65 10.32
N VAL A 24 -0.03 9.45 10.33
CA VAL A 24 0.71 8.21 9.99
C VAL A 24 0.19 7.70 8.67
N TRP A 25 1.09 7.53 7.72
CA TRP A 25 0.78 6.96 6.41
C TRP A 25 1.28 5.51 6.36
N LEU A 26 0.38 4.58 6.11
CA LEU A 26 0.67 3.16 5.91
C LEU A 26 0.26 2.76 4.49
N ASN A 27 1.22 2.32 3.70
CA ASN A 27 0.94 1.65 2.44
C ASN A 27 0.82 0.15 2.72
N ASP A 28 -0.42 -0.33 2.91
CA ASP A 28 -0.78 -1.71 3.25
C ASP A 28 -2.20 -2.01 2.75
N PRO A 29 -2.43 -3.21 2.21
CA PRO A 29 -1.50 -4.32 1.99
C PRO A 29 -0.62 -4.15 0.74
N ALA A 30 0.27 -5.09 0.53
CA ALA A 30 1.14 -5.16 -0.66
C ALA A 30 2.04 -3.93 -0.84
N HIS A 31 2.77 -3.58 0.22
CA HIS A 31 3.60 -2.38 0.32
C HIS A 31 4.54 -2.17 -0.88
N ASN A 32 4.52 -0.99 -1.44
CA ASN A 32 5.54 -0.55 -2.40
C ASN A 32 6.67 0.19 -1.64
N PRO A 33 7.92 -0.30 -1.64
CA PRO A 33 8.50 -1.22 -2.64
C PRO A 33 8.66 -2.68 -2.20
N THR A 34 8.28 -3.09 -1.00
CA THR A 34 8.75 -4.36 -0.41
C THR A 34 7.86 -5.57 -0.72
N GLY A 35 6.60 -5.38 -1.11
CA GLY A 35 5.64 -6.47 -1.25
C GLY A 35 5.17 -7.06 0.09
N LEU A 36 5.45 -6.37 1.21
CA LEU A 36 5.00 -6.79 2.54
C LEU A 36 3.52 -6.47 2.75
N THR A 37 2.88 -7.32 3.54
CA THR A 37 1.51 -7.12 4.02
C THR A 37 1.49 -7.32 5.53
N MET A 38 0.83 -6.43 6.24
CA MET A 38 0.66 -6.52 7.69
C MET A 38 -0.27 -7.68 8.06
N THR A 39 -0.02 -8.31 9.20
CA THR A 39 -0.97 -9.28 9.77
C THR A 39 -2.19 -8.57 10.37
N CYS A 40 -3.28 -9.31 10.60
CA CYS A 40 -4.47 -8.78 11.29
C CYS A 40 -4.10 -8.17 12.65
N GLU A 41 -3.28 -8.86 13.44
CA GLU A 41 -2.80 -8.37 14.74
C GLU A 41 -1.94 -7.10 14.58
N GLY A 42 -1.14 -7.03 13.52
CA GLY A 42 -0.32 -5.85 13.22
C GLY A 42 -1.17 -4.63 12.87
N ARG A 43 -2.22 -4.81 12.04
CA ARG A 43 -3.19 -3.76 11.70
C ARG A 43 -3.95 -3.29 12.93
N ARG A 44 -4.45 -4.24 13.75
CA ARG A 44 -5.14 -3.91 15.00
C ARG A 44 -4.23 -3.15 15.96
N ALA A 45 -3.01 -3.60 16.18
CA ALA A 45 -2.05 -2.91 17.02
C ALA A 45 -1.73 -1.50 16.54
N ALA A 46 -1.62 -1.27 15.22
CA ALA A 46 -1.40 0.05 14.67
C ALA A 46 -2.60 0.98 14.92
N LEU A 47 -3.83 0.47 14.76
CA LEU A 47 -5.07 1.20 15.06
C LEU A 47 -5.15 1.56 16.55
N ASP A 48 -4.96 0.59 17.43
CA ASP A 48 -5.02 0.79 18.89
C ASP A 48 -4.00 1.83 19.38
N ILE A 49 -2.78 1.80 18.82
CA ILE A 49 -1.73 2.78 19.13
C ILE A 49 -2.16 4.19 18.70
N MET A 50 -2.78 4.34 17.55
CA MET A 50 -3.25 5.63 17.07
C MET A 50 -4.40 6.17 17.91
N MET A 51 -5.36 5.32 18.27
CA MET A 51 -6.51 5.68 19.11
C MET A 51 -6.07 6.04 20.53
N ALA A 52 -5.17 5.25 21.12
CA ALA A 52 -4.61 5.54 22.44
C ALA A 52 -3.81 6.86 22.47
N SER A 53 -3.06 7.15 21.40
CA SER A 53 -2.36 8.43 21.25
C SER A 53 -3.34 9.60 21.16
N ALA A 54 -4.40 9.47 20.36
CA ALA A 54 -5.43 10.49 20.20
C ALA A 54 -6.15 10.77 21.52
N SER A 55 -6.55 9.74 22.25
CA SER A 55 -7.18 9.86 23.59
C SER A 55 -6.27 10.56 24.59
N LYS A 56 -4.97 10.30 24.54
CA LYS A 56 -3.98 10.92 25.45
C LYS A 56 -3.71 12.39 25.12
N HIS A 57 -3.91 12.81 23.88
CA HIS A 57 -3.62 14.16 23.40
C HIS A 57 -4.83 14.79 22.69
N PRO A 58 -5.92 15.11 23.41
CA PRO A 58 -7.19 15.55 22.82
C PRO A 58 -7.10 16.87 22.04
N GLY A 59 -6.07 17.68 22.30
CA GLY A 59 -5.80 18.92 21.53
C GLY A 59 -5.00 18.72 20.23
N VAL A 60 -4.66 17.47 19.87
CA VAL A 60 -3.86 17.13 18.70
C VAL A 60 -4.68 16.26 17.76
N GLY A 61 -4.87 16.70 16.52
CA GLY A 61 -5.53 15.89 15.49
C GLY A 61 -4.67 14.68 15.11
N HIS A 62 -5.27 13.50 15.07
CA HIS A 62 -4.60 12.27 14.65
C HIS A 62 -5.25 11.73 13.38
N THR A 63 -4.45 11.41 12.39
CA THR A 63 -4.91 10.81 11.13
C THR A 63 -4.09 9.54 10.82
N LEU A 64 -4.80 8.45 10.59
CA LEU A 64 -4.23 7.24 9.99
C LEU A 64 -4.62 7.22 8.51
N LEU A 65 -3.66 7.47 7.63
CA LEU A 65 -3.86 7.38 6.18
C LEU A 65 -3.45 6.00 5.72
N LEU A 66 -4.40 5.27 5.16
CA LEU A 66 -4.23 3.94 4.59
C LEU A 66 -4.14 4.07 3.07
N ASP A 67 -2.95 3.87 2.52
CA ASP A 67 -2.74 3.79 1.08
C ASP A 67 -2.94 2.35 0.63
N THR A 68 -4.12 2.08 0.08
CA THR A 68 -4.57 0.75 -0.33
C THR A 68 -4.48 0.54 -1.83
N ALA A 69 -3.58 1.25 -2.51
CA ALA A 69 -3.46 1.22 -3.97
C ALA A 69 -3.26 -0.19 -4.55
N TYR A 70 -2.69 -1.11 -3.78
CA TYR A 70 -2.39 -2.47 -4.21
C TYR A 70 -3.28 -3.53 -3.55
N SER A 71 -4.28 -3.15 -2.76
CA SER A 71 -5.08 -4.06 -1.92
C SER A 71 -5.69 -5.23 -2.70
N LEU A 72 -6.20 -4.99 -3.92
CA LEU A 72 -6.83 -6.03 -4.72
C LEU A 72 -5.85 -7.09 -5.27
N TYR A 73 -4.54 -6.91 -5.04
CA TYR A 73 -3.50 -7.88 -5.38
C TYR A 73 -2.83 -8.47 -4.14
N ALA A 74 -3.49 -8.35 -2.99
CA ALA A 74 -3.11 -9.00 -1.75
C ALA A 74 -4.01 -10.20 -1.47
N ASN A 75 -3.51 -11.15 -0.67
CA ASN A 75 -4.28 -12.31 -0.22
C ASN A 75 -5.46 -11.89 0.69
N GLU A 76 -5.28 -10.78 1.45
CA GLU A 76 -6.32 -10.19 2.30
C GLU A 76 -6.65 -8.76 1.85
N PRO A 77 -7.37 -8.57 0.73
CA PRO A 77 -7.60 -7.26 0.13
C PRO A 77 -8.41 -6.31 1.03
N HIS A 78 -9.23 -6.84 1.93
CA HIS A 78 -10.14 -6.09 2.79
C HIS A 78 -9.74 -6.07 4.28
N GLY A 79 -8.51 -6.50 4.60
CA GLY A 79 -8.05 -6.67 5.99
C GLY A 79 -8.17 -5.41 6.85
N TRP A 80 -7.90 -4.21 6.31
CA TRP A 80 -8.11 -2.96 7.04
C TRP A 80 -9.59 -2.64 7.26
N GLY A 81 -10.46 -2.90 6.27
CA GLY A 81 -11.91 -2.73 6.43
C GLY A 81 -12.43 -3.57 7.58
N GLN A 82 -12.05 -4.84 7.64
CA GLN A 82 -12.43 -5.74 8.72
C GLN A 82 -11.88 -5.27 10.08
N THR A 83 -10.60 -4.88 10.15
CA THR A 83 -9.96 -4.37 11.38
C THR A 83 -10.71 -3.16 11.95
N ILE A 84 -11.18 -2.24 11.09
CA ILE A 84 -11.92 -1.05 11.51
C ILE A 84 -13.32 -1.41 11.99
N VAL A 85 -14.02 -2.29 11.26
CA VAL A 85 -15.35 -2.77 11.66
C VAL A 85 -15.28 -3.47 13.01
N ASP A 86 -14.34 -4.38 13.21
CA ASP A 86 -14.13 -5.09 14.47
C ASP A 86 -13.88 -4.12 15.63
N ALA A 87 -13.08 -3.07 15.40
CA ALA A 87 -12.80 -2.05 16.42
C ALA A 87 -14.01 -1.15 16.74
N MET A 88 -14.93 -0.97 15.80
CA MET A 88 -16.19 -0.26 16.04
C MET A 88 -17.21 -1.13 16.78
N GLU A 89 -17.23 -2.45 16.51
CA GLU A 89 -18.20 -3.40 17.07
C GLU A 89 -17.81 -3.88 18.47
N ASP A 90 -16.51 -3.93 18.80
CA ASP A 90 -16.05 -4.36 20.14
C ASP A 90 -16.25 -3.29 21.23
N GLY A 91 -16.82 -2.14 20.87
CA GLY A 91 -17.12 -1.04 21.79
C GLY A 91 -15.90 -0.21 22.19
N THR A 92 -14.78 -0.33 21.50
CA THR A 92 -13.60 0.53 21.71
C THR A 92 -13.97 2.01 21.51
N PRO A 93 -13.79 2.90 22.50
CA PRO A 93 -14.14 4.30 22.36
C PRO A 93 -13.33 4.97 21.23
N TRP A 94 -14.03 5.55 20.27
CA TRP A 94 -13.39 6.27 19.18
C TRP A 94 -13.09 7.72 19.58
N PRO A 95 -11.82 8.15 19.59
CA PRO A 95 -11.48 9.53 19.97
C PRO A 95 -12.01 10.54 18.92
N GLU A 96 -12.61 11.63 19.38
CA GLU A 96 -13.15 12.67 18.51
C GLU A 96 -12.09 13.31 17.58
N ASN A 97 -10.83 13.32 18.02
CA ASN A 97 -9.69 13.87 17.29
C ASN A 97 -8.94 12.80 16.46
N PHE A 98 -9.54 11.63 16.21
CA PHE A 98 -8.96 10.56 15.41
C PHE A 98 -9.73 10.31 14.13
N LEU A 99 -9.05 10.44 12.99
CA LEU A 99 -9.58 10.24 11.66
C LEU A 99 -8.82 9.10 10.96
N ILE A 100 -9.56 8.22 10.30
CA ILE A 100 -8.97 7.33 9.28
C ILE A 100 -9.29 7.87 7.89
N THR A 101 -8.31 7.81 6.99
CA THR A 101 -8.51 8.08 5.57
C THR A 101 -8.02 6.92 4.74
N TYR A 102 -8.82 6.51 3.74
CA TYR A 102 -8.46 5.53 2.72
C TYR A 102 -8.12 6.22 1.42
N ALA A 103 -6.92 5.98 0.90
CA ALA A 103 -6.52 6.37 -0.43
C ALA A 103 -6.65 5.18 -1.38
N LEU A 104 -7.68 5.21 -2.23
CA LEU A 104 -7.96 4.21 -3.26
C LEU A 104 -7.41 4.66 -4.61
N SER A 105 -6.90 3.72 -5.41
CA SER A 105 -6.39 4.02 -6.75
C SER A 105 -6.94 3.06 -7.79
N LEU A 106 -7.54 3.58 -8.84
CA LEU A 106 -7.96 2.80 -10.01
C LEU A 106 -6.79 2.48 -10.94
N SER A 107 -5.64 3.09 -10.73
CA SER A 107 -4.43 2.87 -11.55
C SER A 107 -3.99 1.42 -11.58
N LYS A 108 -4.11 0.70 -10.46
CA LYS A 108 -3.71 -0.71 -10.33
C LYS A 108 -4.92 -1.62 -10.41
N SER A 109 -5.93 -1.36 -9.59
CA SER A 109 -7.13 -2.21 -9.50
C SER A 109 -7.87 -2.38 -10.84
N HIS A 110 -7.83 -1.37 -11.71
CA HIS A 110 -8.47 -1.38 -13.04
C HIS A 110 -7.45 -1.28 -14.18
N THR A 111 -6.16 -1.51 -13.91
CA THR A 111 -5.06 -1.36 -14.89
C THR A 111 -5.07 -0.03 -15.67
N ALA A 112 -5.68 1.00 -15.07
CA ALA A 112 -5.95 2.29 -15.71
C ALA A 112 -4.95 3.38 -15.25
N TYR A 113 -3.67 3.03 -15.15
CA TYR A 113 -2.61 3.89 -14.61
C TYR A 113 -2.54 5.28 -15.26
N GLY A 114 -2.69 5.35 -16.59
CA GLY A 114 -2.61 6.61 -17.34
C GLY A 114 -3.77 7.56 -17.13
N LEU A 115 -4.92 7.11 -16.63
CA LEU A 115 -6.15 7.91 -16.47
C LEU A 115 -6.23 8.68 -15.14
N ARG A 116 -5.26 8.53 -14.25
CA ARG A 116 -5.06 9.35 -13.04
C ARG A 116 -6.28 9.51 -12.12
N THR A 117 -6.95 8.42 -11.79
CA THR A 117 -8.18 8.45 -10.99
C THR A 117 -8.05 7.60 -9.73
N GLY A 118 -8.60 8.08 -8.64
CA GLY A 118 -8.68 7.44 -7.35
C GLY A 118 -9.71 8.13 -6.47
N ALA A 119 -9.78 7.73 -5.21
CA ALA A 119 -10.65 8.34 -4.21
C ALA A 119 -9.94 8.44 -2.86
N LEU A 120 -10.23 9.49 -2.12
CA LEU A 120 -9.88 9.63 -0.71
C LEU A 120 -11.17 9.57 0.10
N ILE A 121 -11.27 8.59 1.00
CA ILE A 121 -12.45 8.34 1.82
C ILE A 121 -12.09 8.64 3.27
N GLY A 122 -12.88 9.49 3.94
CA GLY A 122 -12.75 9.73 5.38
C GLY A 122 -13.69 8.84 6.17
N ILE A 123 -13.21 8.26 7.26
CA ILE A 123 -13.96 7.39 8.16
C ILE A 123 -13.91 7.97 9.57
N HIS A 124 -15.09 8.24 10.12
CA HIS A 124 -15.29 8.68 11.50
C HIS A 124 -16.71 8.30 11.93
N PRO A 125 -16.96 7.87 13.18
CA PRO A 125 -18.30 7.51 13.64
C PRO A 125 -19.26 8.73 13.73
N ASP A 126 -18.74 9.93 13.96
CA ASP A 126 -19.55 11.17 13.94
C ASP A 126 -19.74 11.66 12.50
N GLN A 127 -20.99 11.63 12.03
CA GLN A 127 -21.38 12.08 10.70
C GLN A 127 -21.02 13.55 10.44
N ALA A 128 -21.09 14.43 11.45
CA ALA A 128 -20.74 15.83 11.28
C ALA A 128 -19.25 16.03 10.94
N VAL A 129 -18.37 15.13 11.41
CA VAL A 129 -16.96 15.13 11.02
C VAL A 129 -16.81 14.73 9.56
N THR A 130 -17.48 13.67 9.12
CA THR A 130 -17.37 13.18 7.73
C THR A 130 -17.96 14.17 6.72
N GLU A 131 -19.03 14.88 7.06
CA GLU A 131 -19.60 15.95 6.23
C GLU A 131 -18.61 17.12 6.08
N ARG A 132 -18.02 17.59 7.18
CA ARG A 132 -16.98 18.64 7.12
C ARG A 132 -15.77 18.22 6.30
N LEU A 133 -15.37 16.95 6.39
CA LEU A 133 -14.29 16.41 5.56
C LEU A 133 -14.65 16.43 4.09
N LYS A 134 -15.84 16.00 3.72
CA LYS A 134 -16.34 16.04 2.33
C LYS A 134 -16.26 17.47 1.76
N ASP A 135 -16.68 18.46 2.52
CA ASP A 135 -16.63 19.87 2.11
C ASP A 135 -15.19 20.37 1.98
N THR A 136 -14.33 20.00 2.93
CA THR A 136 -12.91 20.35 2.94
C THR A 136 -12.18 19.73 1.76
N PHE A 137 -12.37 18.43 1.51
CA PHE A 137 -11.77 17.74 0.37
C PHE A 137 -12.29 18.27 -0.97
N GLY A 138 -13.60 18.55 -1.05
CA GLY A 138 -14.22 19.16 -2.22
C GLY A 138 -13.65 20.54 -2.52
N THR A 139 -13.51 21.39 -1.52
CA THR A 139 -12.93 22.73 -1.65
C THR A 139 -11.46 22.66 -2.03
N THR A 140 -10.67 21.82 -1.36
CA THR A 140 -9.24 21.62 -1.65
C THR A 140 -9.03 21.10 -3.06
N GLY A 141 -9.79 20.08 -3.47
CA GLY A 141 -9.75 19.54 -4.82
C GLY A 141 -10.07 20.60 -5.87
N ARG A 142 -11.13 21.39 -5.63
CA ARG A 142 -11.53 22.49 -6.52
C ARG A 142 -10.44 23.54 -6.68
N GLN A 143 -9.74 23.87 -5.61
CA GLN A 143 -8.70 24.92 -5.61
C GLN A 143 -7.37 24.42 -6.20
N THR A 144 -7.08 23.10 -6.16
CA THR A 144 -5.79 22.56 -6.60
C THR A 144 -5.83 22.09 -8.07
N TRP A 145 -6.80 21.27 -8.45
CA TRP A 145 -6.89 20.72 -9.81
C TRP A 145 -8.28 20.85 -10.46
N SER A 146 -9.20 21.58 -9.84
CA SER A 146 -10.56 21.87 -10.31
C SER A 146 -11.49 20.65 -10.28
N ALA A 147 -11.24 19.62 -11.07
CA ALA A 147 -12.02 18.39 -11.09
C ALA A 147 -11.17 17.19 -11.48
N ALA A 148 -11.45 16.04 -10.86
CA ALA A 148 -10.83 14.78 -11.27
C ALA A 148 -11.36 14.32 -12.65
N PRO A 149 -10.58 13.54 -13.44
CA PRO A 149 -11.01 13.04 -14.74
C PRO A 149 -12.31 12.23 -14.63
N ARG A 150 -13.34 12.66 -15.36
CA ARG A 150 -14.67 12.04 -15.29
C ARG A 150 -14.75 10.70 -16.03
N ILE A 151 -13.96 10.53 -17.09
CA ILE A 151 -14.05 9.34 -17.96
C ILE A 151 -13.91 8.06 -17.14
N LEU A 152 -12.81 7.89 -16.40
CA LEU A 152 -12.59 6.65 -15.64
C LEU A 152 -13.58 6.49 -14.48
N GLN A 153 -14.00 7.59 -13.83
CA GLN A 153 -15.02 7.51 -12.79
C GLN A 153 -16.34 6.96 -13.34
N TYR A 154 -16.77 7.47 -14.50
CA TYR A 154 -17.98 7.00 -15.16
C TYR A 154 -17.83 5.56 -15.65
N THR A 155 -16.71 5.22 -16.29
CA THR A 155 -16.45 3.86 -16.79
C THR A 155 -16.44 2.85 -15.66
N ALA A 156 -15.77 3.15 -14.54
CA ALA A 156 -15.75 2.27 -13.36
C ALA A 156 -17.15 2.12 -12.75
N ALA A 157 -17.91 3.20 -12.66
CA ALA A 157 -19.28 3.14 -12.17
C ALA A 157 -20.18 2.28 -13.08
N GLN A 158 -20.07 2.41 -14.40
CA GLN A 158 -20.80 1.58 -15.35
C GLN A 158 -20.38 0.10 -15.27
N LEU A 159 -19.09 -0.17 -15.23
CA LEU A 159 -18.53 -1.51 -15.09
C LEU A 159 -19.11 -2.24 -13.87
N HIS A 160 -19.16 -1.59 -12.72
CA HIS A 160 -19.64 -2.19 -11.48
C HIS A 160 -21.16 -2.12 -11.28
N SER A 161 -21.88 -1.35 -12.09
CA SER A 161 -23.34 -1.29 -12.03
C SER A 161 -24.05 -2.46 -12.75
N GLN A 162 -23.32 -3.20 -13.58
CA GLN A 162 -23.83 -4.34 -14.33
C GLN A 162 -23.18 -5.62 -13.82
N ALA A 163 -23.97 -6.59 -13.39
CA ALA A 163 -23.47 -7.81 -12.75
C ALA A 163 -22.48 -8.59 -13.65
N GLU A 164 -22.80 -8.75 -14.94
CA GLU A 164 -21.97 -9.45 -15.92
C GLU A 164 -20.59 -8.80 -16.08
N SER A 165 -20.54 -7.48 -16.28
CA SER A 165 -19.27 -6.75 -16.44
C SER A 165 -18.45 -6.73 -15.15
N ALA A 166 -19.10 -6.66 -13.99
CA ALA A 166 -18.43 -6.69 -12.68
C ALA A 166 -17.81 -8.08 -12.42
N GLU A 167 -18.49 -9.15 -12.81
CA GLU A 167 -18.00 -10.52 -12.70
C GLU A 167 -16.82 -10.76 -13.65
N GLU A 168 -16.92 -10.34 -14.91
CA GLU A 168 -15.83 -10.42 -15.89
C GLU A 168 -14.58 -9.69 -15.40
N TRP A 169 -14.73 -8.45 -14.93
CA TRP A 169 -13.64 -7.69 -14.33
C TRP A 169 -13.02 -8.40 -13.14
N SER A 170 -13.84 -9.02 -12.26
CA SER A 170 -13.34 -9.76 -11.11
C SER A 170 -12.49 -10.95 -11.55
N HIS A 171 -12.95 -11.72 -12.54
CA HIS A 171 -12.21 -12.86 -13.08
C HIS A 171 -10.88 -12.43 -13.72
N GLU A 172 -10.85 -11.33 -14.47
CA GLU A 172 -9.60 -10.82 -15.04
C GLU A 172 -8.62 -10.38 -13.96
N ARG A 173 -9.09 -9.67 -12.94
CA ARG A 173 -8.28 -9.27 -11.79
C ARG A 173 -7.70 -10.49 -11.07
N ASP A 174 -8.49 -11.53 -10.81
CA ASP A 174 -8.05 -12.76 -10.14
C ASP A 174 -6.98 -13.50 -10.95
N ARG A 175 -7.11 -13.50 -12.29
CA ARG A 175 -6.07 -14.02 -13.19
C ARG A 175 -4.76 -13.24 -13.07
N LEU A 176 -4.82 -11.91 -13.00
CA LEU A 176 -3.64 -11.07 -12.80
C LEU A 176 -3.00 -11.28 -11.42
N GLN A 177 -3.81 -11.43 -10.37
CA GLN A 177 -3.32 -11.76 -9.04
C GLN A 177 -2.60 -13.11 -9.03
N SER A 178 -3.19 -14.14 -9.64
CA SER A 178 -2.59 -15.47 -9.78
C SER A 178 -1.26 -15.41 -10.53
N LEU A 179 -1.19 -14.66 -11.62
CA LEU A 179 0.05 -14.46 -12.37
C LEU A 179 1.15 -13.78 -11.54
N LEU A 180 0.79 -12.80 -10.72
CA LEU A 180 1.75 -12.13 -9.84
C LEU A 180 2.24 -13.06 -8.72
N THR A 181 1.37 -13.89 -8.18
CA THR A 181 1.71 -14.91 -7.19
C THR A 181 2.68 -15.93 -7.79
N GLU A 182 2.38 -16.48 -8.97
CA GLU A 182 3.27 -17.39 -9.69
C GLU A 182 4.67 -16.79 -9.90
N ARG A 183 4.75 -15.56 -10.40
CA ARG A 183 6.03 -14.88 -10.62
C ARG A 183 6.79 -14.65 -9.32
N ARG A 184 6.11 -14.32 -8.24
CA ARG A 184 6.71 -14.16 -6.92
C ARG A 184 7.29 -15.47 -6.42
N ASP A 185 6.53 -16.56 -6.50
CA ASP A 185 6.96 -17.86 -6.03
C ASP A 185 8.20 -18.36 -6.79
N ILE A 186 8.20 -18.21 -8.13
CA ILE A 186 9.39 -18.51 -8.96
C ILE A 186 10.58 -17.64 -8.55
N PHE A 187 10.36 -16.33 -8.34
CA PHE A 187 11.42 -15.40 -7.97
C PHE A 187 12.04 -15.72 -6.60
N VAL A 188 11.19 -15.93 -5.60
CA VAL A 188 11.61 -16.25 -4.23
C VAL A 188 12.40 -17.57 -4.21
N GLU A 189 11.89 -18.60 -4.88
CA GLU A 189 12.58 -19.89 -4.95
C GLU A 189 13.92 -19.79 -5.70
N ALA A 190 13.97 -19.07 -6.82
CA ALA A 190 15.22 -18.84 -7.55
C ALA A 190 16.23 -18.03 -6.71
N CYS A 191 15.80 -17.00 -6.00
CA CYS A 191 16.64 -16.23 -5.09
C CYS A 191 17.23 -17.13 -3.99
N LYS A 192 16.41 -18.00 -3.41
CA LYS A 192 16.86 -18.97 -2.39
C LYS A 192 17.88 -19.94 -2.95
N GLN A 193 17.65 -20.50 -4.14
CA GLN A 193 18.56 -21.44 -4.81
C GLN A 193 19.92 -20.81 -5.15
N HIS A 194 19.92 -19.53 -5.51
CA HIS A 194 21.13 -18.80 -5.91
C HIS A 194 21.76 -17.95 -4.80
N GLY A 195 21.22 -18.00 -3.57
CA GLY A 195 21.77 -17.29 -2.42
C GLY A 195 21.55 -15.77 -2.45
N VAL A 196 20.56 -15.25 -3.18
CA VAL A 196 20.23 -13.83 -3.20
C VAL A 196 19.40 -13.47 -1.95
N PRO A 197 19.87 -12.54 -1.08
CA PRO A 197 19.27 -12.28 0.22
C PRO A 197 18.11 -11.25 0.09
N ILE A 198 17.04 -11.60 -0.60
CA ILE A 198 15.85 -10.73 -0.69
C ILE A 198 15.09 -10.67 0.65
N ASN A 199 14.45 -9.53 0.90
CA ASN A 199 13.54 -9.41 2.01
C ASN A 199 12.28 -10.26 1.78
N PRO A 200 11.59 -10.71 2.85
CA PRO A 200 10.29 -11.36 2.70
C PRO A 200 9.35 -10.52 1.83
N THR A 201 8.62 -11.18 0.93
CA THR A 201 7.60 -10.55 0.09
C THR A 201 6.37 -11.44 0.08
N HIS A 202 5.20 -10.86 0.25
CA HIS A 202 3.94 -11.59 0.42
C HIS A 202 2.98 -11.38 -0.73
N ASP A 203 2.87 -10.12 -1.20
CA ASP A 203 1.79 -9.68 -2.07
C ASP A 203 2.23 -8.62 -3.08
N GLY A 204 1.33 -8.25 -3.97
CA GLY A 204 1.46 -7.09 -4.84
C GLY A 204 2.47 -7.24 -5.97
N PHE A 205 3.09 -6.15 -6.34
CA PHE A 205 3.83 -5.98 -7.59
C PHE A 205 5.34 -6.08 -7.45
N PHE A 206 5.87 -6.06 -6.20
CA PHE A 206 7.28 -5.81 -5.95
C PHE A 206 7.90 -6.83 -4.99
N ALA A 207 9.22 -7.01 -5.15
CA ALA A 207 10.11 -7.57 -4.15
C ALA A 207 11.22 -6.56 -3.83
N TRP A 208 11.89 -6.74 -2.71
CA TRP A 208 12.89 -5.82 -2.19
C TRP A 208 14.18 -6.55 -1.84
N LEU A 209 15.29 -5.93 -2.21
CA LEU A 209 16.63 -6.33 -1.82
C LEU A 209 17.31 -5.15 -1.12
N GLU A 210 17.61 -5.28 0.17
CA GLU A 210 18.39 -4.27 0.90
C GLU A 210 19.84 -4.26 0.41
N HIS A 211 20.36 -3.06 0.13
CA HIS A 211 21.75 -2.87 -0.27
C HIS A 211 22.21 -1.44 -0.02
N ASP A 212 23.46 -1.27 0.46
CA ASP A 212 24.03 0.03 0.77
C ASP A 212 24.36 0.86 -0.48
N ASN A 213 24.65 0.20 -1.60
CA ASN A 213 24.96 0.83 -2.88
C ASN A 213 24.05 0.26 -4.00
N PRO A 214 22.76 0.59 -4.02
CA PRO A 214 21.81 0.02 -4.97
C PRO A 214 22.07 0.45 -6.41
N GLU A 215 22.60 1.65 -6.63
CA GLU A 215 22.94 2.17 -7.95
C GLU A 215 23.98 1.28 -8.66
N SER A 216 25.08 0.96 -7.98
CA SER A 216 26.13 0.11 -8.54
C SER A 216 25.63 -1.28 -8.94
N ILE A 217 24.76 -1.88 -8.10
CA ILE A 217 24.17 -3.20 -8.40
C ILE A 217 23.22 -3.11 -9.60
N THR A 218 22.41 -2.06 -9.68
CA THR A 218 21.47 -1.91 -10.80
C THR A 218 22.19 -1.59 -12.11
N GLU A 219 23.29 -0.85 -12.09
CA GLU A 219 24.15 -0.60 -13.24
C GLU A 219 24.79 -1.91 -13.75
N ALA A 220 25.36 -2.71 -12.84
CA ALA A 220 25.91 -4.01 -13.21
C ALA A 220 24.84 -4.99 -13.74
N CYS A 221 23.63 -4.97 -13.17
CA CYS A 221 22.51 -5.74 -13.71
C CYS A 221 22.12 -5.30 -15.14
N ALA A 222 22.22 -4.00 -15.43
CA ALA A 222 21.89 -3.46 -16.74
C ALA A 222 22.84 -3.95 -17.85
N GLU A 223 24.11 -4.25 -17.54
CA GLU A 223 25.06 -4.89 -18.45
C GLU A 223 24.58 -6.29 -18.90
N HIS A 224 23.76 -6.93 -18.08
CA HIS A 224 23.10 -8.21 -18.37
C HIS A 224 21.66 -8.05 -18.89
N HIS A 225 21.27 -6.85 -19.32
CA HIS A 225 19.90 -6.52 -19.78
C HIS A 225 18.81 -6.78 -18.73
N VAL A 226 19.15 -6.60 -17.45
CA VAL A 226 18.21 -6.64 -16.31
C VAL A 226 18.11 -5.24 -15.70
N TYR A 227 16.95 -4.61 -15.86
CA TYR A 227 16.72 -3.23 -15.43
C TYR A 227 15.90 -3.21 -14.15
N LEU A 228 16.52 -2.79 -13.05
CA LEU A 228 15.95 -2.72 -11.72
C LEU A 228 15.91 -1.26 -11.25
N VAL A 229 15.19 -0.98 -10.18
CA VAL A 229 15.00 0.40 -9.70
C VAL A 229 15.77 0.60 -8.40
N PRO A 230 16.88 1.37 -8.41
CA PRO A 230 17.57 1.74 -7.20
C PRO A 230 16.73 2.74 -6.40
N LEU A 231 16.60 2.52 -5.12
CA LEU A 231 15.96 3.41 -4.16
C LEU A 231 16.87 3.51 -2.92
N ARG A 232 16.62 4.54 -2.10
CA ARG A 232 17.40 4.69 -0.87
C ARG A 232 17.31 3.43 0.01
N GLY A 233 18.44 2.78 0.24
CA GLY A 233 18.58 1.60 1.08
C GLY A 233 18.30 0.26 0.39
N GLY A 234 18.12 0.25 -0.95
CA GLY A 234 17.97 -1.03 -1.65
C GLY A 234 17.42 -0.95 -3.07
N ILE A 235 17.03 -2.08 -3.57
CA ILE A 235 16.62 -2.29 -4.96
C ILE A 235 15.19 -2.82 -5.00
N ARG A 236 14.33 -2.12 -5.72
CA ARG A 236 12.98 -2.60 -6.01
C ARG A 236 12.97 -3.45 -7.27
N ILE A 237 12.46 -4.66 -7.14
CA ILE A 237 12.26 -5.62 -8.22
C ILE A 237 10.79 -5.61 -8.62
N GLY A 238 10.49 -5.28 -9.87
CA GLY A 238 9.12 -5.20 -10.38
C GLY A 238 8.65 -6.52 -10.96
N LEU A 239 8.04 -7.38 -10.14
CA LEU A 239 7.48 -8.67 -10.58
C LEU A 239 6.37 -8.51 -11.64
N CYS A 240 5.66 -7.39 -11.60
CA CYS A 240 4.60 -7.07 -12.57
C CYS A 240 5.13 -6.75 -13.98
N ALA A 241 6.39 -6.34 -14.10
CA ALA A 241 6.96 -5.81 -15.33
C ALA A 241 7.75 -6.83 -16.15
N MET A 242 7.90 -8.08 -15.67
CA MET A 242 8.68 -9.10 -16.34
C MET A 242 7.80 -10.28 -16.77
N PRO A 243 8.06 -10.91 -17.93
CA PRO A 243 7.40 -12.15 -18.30
C PRO A 243 7.85 -13.29 -17.37
N THR A 244 7.01 -14.30 -17.18
CA THR A 244 7.22 -15.38 -16.20
C THR A 244 8.52 -16.16 -16.47
N ASP A 245 8.86 -16.39 -17.74
CA ASP A 245 10.09 -17.07 -18.18
C ASP A 245 11.38 -16.27 -17.93
N ALA A 246 11.28 -14.96 -17.70
CA ALA A 246 12.42 -14.11 -17.39
C ALA A 246 12.71 -13.98 -15.88
N VAL A 247 11.79 -14.41 -15.03
CA VAL A 247 11.88 -14.19 -13.57
C VAL A 247 13.11 -14.85 -12.95
N GLU A 248 13.36 -16.11 -13.31
CA GLU A 248 14.53 -16.86 -12.83
C GLU A 248 15.84 -16.24 -13.31
N ARG A 249 15.89 -15.72 -14.54
CA ARG A 249 17.06 -15.01 -15.07
C ARG A 249 17.41 -13.77 -14.23
N VAL A 250 16.41 -13.03 -13.75
CA VAL A 250 16.64 -11.87 -12.87
C VAL A 250 17.31 -12.29 -11.57
N ALA A 251 16.85 -13.37 -10.93
CA ALA A 251 17.49 -13.91 -9.72
C ALA A 251 18.92 -14.37 -9.96
N LYS A 252 19.20 -15.07 -11.07
CA LYS A 252 20.55 -15.51 -11.46
C LYS A 252 21.48 -14.31 -11.71
N THR A 253 20.99 -13.27 -12.40
CA THR A 253 21.78 -12.06 -12.63
C THR A 253 22.13 -11.37 -11.32
N LEU A 254 21.16 -11.20 -10.41
CA LEU A 254 21.40 -10.64 -9.08
C LEU A 254 22.47 -11.46 -8.32
N ALA A 255 22.38 -12.79 -8.35
CA ALA A 255 23.40 -13.64 -7.72
C ALA A 255 24.81 -13.45 -8.30
N THR A 256 24.90 -13.25 -9.63
CA THR A 256 26.20 -13.01 -10.29
C THR A 256 26.80 -11.66 -9.92
N VAL A 257 25.96 -10.62 -9.80
CA VAL A 257 26.41 -9.25 -9.53
C VAL A 257 26.72 -9.02 -8.05
N LEU A 258 26.07 -9.75 -7.14
CA LEU A 258 26.26 -9.63 -5.68
C LEU A 258 27.53 -10.41 -5.18
N ASN A 259 28.05 -11.35 -5.96
CA ASN A 259 29.27 -12.10 -5.65
C ASN A 259 30.52 -11.49 -6.30
#